data_70559044d702105452a9b57376ac2379
#
_entry.id   70559044d702105452a9b57376ac2379
#
_cell.length_a   1.000
_cell.length_b   1.000
_cell.length_c   1.000
_cell.angle_alpha   90.00
_cell.angle_beta   90.00
_cell.angle_gamma   90.00
#
_symmetry.space_group_name_H-M   'P 1'
#
loop_
_entity.id
_entity.type
_entity.pdbx_description
1 polymer ?
#
loop_
_entity_poly.entity_id
_entity_poly.type
_entity_poly.pdbx_seq_one_letter_code
_entity_poly.pdbx_strand_id
1 'polypeptide(L)'
;MERRTFMNVTAGAATAFALNPLALAQEQARKTPVLYPDPAVEIIDPRFAKYKVGNAAVERLYTGARWAEGPVWFGDGRFLLFSDIPNNRMLRWLEDTGEVSVFRSPSNYSNGNYRDRQGRLLTCEHDSRRLTRTEYDGTITVLMDRFQGKKLNAPNDLAVHSDGSIWFSDPGYGIMSNYEGHKAPFELPANVYRLDPNTAAVTVVADDMDKPNGLCFSPDEKKIYIVDSGVP
;
A
#
# COMPACT_ATOMS: atom_id res chain seq x y z
N MET A 1 -22.26 -50.54 58.82
CA MET A 1 -22.39 -50.37 57.37
C MET A 1 -22.29 -48.87 57.07
N GLU A 2 -21.13 -48.37 56.76
CA GLU A 2 -20.91 -46.97 56.43
C GLU A 2 -20.94 -46.82 54.91
N ARG A 3 -21.81 -45.93 54.41
CA ARG A 3 -21.87 -45.55 53.01
C ARG A 3 -20.83 -44.43 52.74
N ARG A 4 -19.78 -44.76 51.97
CA ARG A 4 -18.85 -43.77 51.42
C ARG A 4 -19.46 -43.08 50.23
N THR A 5 -19.65 -41.77 50.32
CA THR A 5 -20.07 -40.88 49.22
C THR A 5 -18.84 -40.52 48.39
N PHE A 6 -18.81 -40.89 47.13
CA PHE A 6 -17.77 -40.45 46.19
C PHE A 6 -18.17 -39.06 45.65
N MET A 7 -17.38 -38.07 45.95
CA MET A 7 -17.45 -36.76 45.29
C MET A 7 -16.73 -36.90 43.92
N ASN A 8 -17.46 -36.76 42.85
CA ASN A 8 -16.87 -36.55 41.53
C ASN A 8 -16.55 -35.06 41.38
N VAL A 9 -15.26 -34.73 41.39
CA VAL A 9 -14.76 -33.42 41.00
C VAL A 9 -14.56 -33.45 39.48
N THR A 10 -15.49 -32.86 38.76
CA THR A 10 -15.31 -32.55 37.34
C THR A 10 -14.43 -31.31 37.19
N ALA A 11 -13.16 -31.50 36.81
CA ALA A 11 -12.28 -30.40 36.42
C ALA A 11 -12.78 -29.85 35.10
N GLY A 12 -13.45 -28.72 35.12
CA GLY A 12 -13.79 -27.95 33.94
C GLY A 12 -12.52 -27.34 33.34
N ALA A 13 -12.08 -27.83 32.18
CA ALA A 13 -11.03 -27.18 31.41
C ALA A 13 -11.60 -25.86 30.86
N ALA A 14 -11.20 -24.75 31.44
CA ALA A 14 -11.43 -23.43 30.89
C ALA A 14 -10.50 -23.26 29.64
N THR A 15 -11.06 -23.47 28.47
CA THR A 15 -10.42 -23.08 27.20
C THR A 15 -10.38 -21.57 27.14
N ALA A 16 -9.24 -20.99 27.50
CA ALA A 16 -8.97 -19.59 27.22
C ALA A 16 -8.83 -19.42 25.71
N PHE A 17 -9.86 -18.91 25.05
CA PHE A 17 -9.74 -18.40 23.69
C PHE A 17 -8.78 -17.20 23.74
N ALA A 18 -7.56 -17.40 23.28
CA ALA A 18 -6.64 -16.30 23.01
C ALA A 18 -7.25 -15.46 21.87
N LEU A 19 -7.87 -14.34 22.24
CA LEU A 19 -8.36 -13.38 21.27
C LEU A 19 -7.17 -12.89 20.45
N ASN A 20 -7.28 -13.03 19.14
CA ASN A 20 -6.27 -12.55 18.19
C ASN A 20 -6.03 -11.06 18.46
N PRO A 21 -4.78 -10.62 18.78
CA PRO A 21 -4.50 -9.21 19.03
C PRO A 21 -4.90 -8.28 17.89
N LEU A 22 -4.94 -8.80 16.66
CA LEU A 22 -5.51 -8.13 15.49
C LEU A 22 -7.02 -7.85 15.64
N ALA A 23 -7.78 -8.83 16.14
CA ALA A 23 -9.23 -8.66 16.33
C ALA A 23 -9.54 -7.64 17.43
N LEU A 24 -8.74 -7.64 18.52
CA LEU A 24 -8.87 -6.64 19.61
C LEU A 24 -8.54 -5.22 19.13
N ALA A 25 -7.51 -5.06 18.30
CA ALA A 25 -7.15 -3.76 17.73
C ALA A 25 -8.23 -3.23 16.77
N GLN A 26 -8.84 -4.12 15.99
CA GLN A 26 -9.96 -3.78 15.10
C GLN A 26 -11.23 -3.42 15.89
N GLU A 27 -11.52 -4.13 16.98
CA GLU A 27 -12.67 -3.84 17.84
C GLU A 27 -12.49 -2.51 18.59
N GLN A 28 -11.28 -2.15 19.02
CA GLN A 28 -10.98 -0.84 19.60
C GLN A 28 -11.09 0.29 18.58
N ALA A 29 -10.69 0.08 17.32
CA ALA A 29 -10.86 1.06 16.25
C ALA A 29 -12.35 1.35 15.97
N ARG A 30 -13.23 0.34 16.10
CA ARG A 30 -14.69 0.48 15.93
C ARG A 30 -15.38 1.21 17.11
N LYS A 31 -14.75 1.32 18.27
CA LYS A 31 -15.34 1.96 19.47
C LYS A 31 -15.11 3.47 19.55
N THR A 32 -14.37 4.06 18.63
CA THR A 32 -14.22 5.51 18.58
C THR A 32 -15.52 6.13 18.04
N PRO A 33 -16.16 7.05 18.77
CA PRO A 33 -17.36 7.72 18.27
C PRO A 33 -17.05 8.42 16.94
N VAL A 34 -17.85 8.14 15.92
CA VAL A 34 -17.78 8.84 14.64
C VAL A 34 -18.56 10.14 14.77
N LEU A 35 -17.90 11.27 14.56
CA LEU A 35 -18.51 12.60 14.64
C LEU A 35 -18.76 13.15 13.22
N TYR A 36 -19.91 13.76 13.02
CA TYR A 36 -20.29 14.41 11.77
C TYR A 36 -20.69 15.87 12.01
N PRO A 37 -20.17 16.85 11.24
CA PRO A 37 -19.00 16.73 10.35
C PRO A 37 -17.73 16.45 11.14
N ASP A 38 -16.82 15.69 10.56
CA ASP A 38 -15.59 15.29 11.24
C ASP A 38 -14.70 16.51 11.58
N PRO A 39 -14.38 16.74 12.86
CA PRO A 39 -13.56 17.87 13.28
C PRO A 39 -12.10 17.76 12.84
N ALA A 40 -11.62 16.55 12.49
CA ALA A 40 -10.25 16.35 11.98
C ALA A 40 -10.07 16.93 10.57
N VAL A 41 -11.14 17.25 9.85
CA VAL A 41 -11.08 17.87 8.53
C VAL A 41 -11.30 19.37 8.66
N GLU A 42 -10.20 20.13 8.63
CA GLU A 42 -10.23 21.60 8.66
C GLU A 42 -10.18 22.16 7.23
N ILE A 43 -11.01 23.18 6.97
CA ILE A 43 -11.01 23.93 5.70
C ILE A 43 -10.09 25.14 5.86
N ILE A 44 -8.85 25.00 5.40
CA ILE A 44 -7.87 26.10 5.41
C ILE A 44 -8.15 27.08 4.25
N ASP A 45 -8.48 26.54 3.06
CA ASP A 45 -8.83 27.33 1.89
C ASP A 45 -10.31 27.11 1.54
N PRO A 46 -11.13 28.18 1.38
CA PRO A 46 -12.55 28.05 1.03
C PRO A 46 -12.82 27.24 -0.23
N ARG A 47 -11.88 27.16 -1.17
CA ARG A 47 -11.99 26.33 -2.39
C ARG A 47 -12.07 24.83 -2.07
N PHE A 48 -11.56 24.41 -0.91
CA PHE A 48 -11.62 23.02 -0.45
C PHE A 48 -13.01 22.64 0.10
N ALA A 49 -13.87 23.60 0.47
CA ALA A 49 -15.15 23.33 1.13
C ALA A 49 -16.04 22.34 0.35
N LYS A 50 -16.00 22.38 -0.98
CA LYS A 50 -16.75 21.46 -1.86
C LYS A 50 -16.33 20.00 -1.77
N TYR A 51 -15.15 19.71 -1.21
CA TYR A 51 -14.62 18.37 -1.04
C TYR A 51 -14.86 17.79 0.36
N LYS A 52 -15.24 18.63 1.32
CA LYS A 52 -15.60 18.18 2.67
C LYS A 52 -17.01 17.62 2.65
N VAL A 53 -17.13 16.30 2.74
CA VAL A 53 -18.41 15.60 2.83
C VAL A 53 -18.91 15.65 4.25
N GLY A 54 -20.10 16.24 4.48
CA GLY A 54 -20.65 16.50 5.81
C GLY A 54 -21.00 15.25 6.64
N ASN A 55 -21.11 14.09 5.99
CA ASN A 55 -21.45 12.80 6.61
C ASN A 55 -20.33 11.75 6.44
N ALA A 56 -19.11 12.19 6.12
CA ALA A 56 -17.93 11.32 6.10
C ALA A 56 -16.99 11.67 7.25
N ALA A 57 -16.38 10.67 7.84
CA ALA A 57 -15.42 10.82 8.92
C ALA A 57 -14.07 10.20 8.54
N VAL A 58 -13.03 10.62 9.23
CA VAL A 58 -11.72 9.97 9.17
C VAL A 58 -11.78 8.73 10.07
N GLU A 59 -11.62 7.57 9.48
CA GLU A 59 -11.68 6.30 10.20
C GLU A 59 -10.31 5.63 10.19
N ARG A 60 -9.90 5.12 11.37
CA ARG A 60 -8.71 4.31 11.46
C ARG A 60 -9.07 2.86 11.18
N LEU A 61 -8.76 2.39 9.97
CA LEU A 61 -9.13 1.05 9.51
C LEU A 61 -8.24 -0.05 10.09
N TYR A 62 -6.96 0.25 10.39
CA TYR A 62 -6.00 -0.75 10.84
C TYR A 62 -4.91 -0.15 11.72
N THR A 63 -4.41 -0.99 12.64
CA THR A 63 -3.17 -0.77 13.41
C THR A 63 -2.32 -2.05 13.37
N GLY A 64 -0.99 -1.93 13.39
CA GLY A 64 -0.09 -3.10 13.36
C GLY A 64 0.76 -3.20 12.11
N ALA A 65 0.69 -2.22 11.20
CA ALA A 65 1.72 -1.99 10.20
C ALA A 65 2.91 -1.28 10.84
N ARG A 66 4.12 -1.59 10.37
CA ARG A 66 5.32 -0.81 10.71
C ARG A 66 5.44 0.44 9.86
N TRP A 67 5.09 0.32 8.58
CA TRP A 67 5.10 1.43 7.64
C TRP A 67 4.09 1.13 6.53
N ALA A 68 2.89 1.68 6.64
CA ALA A 68 1.83 1.50 5.67
C ALA A 68 2.02 2.46 4.50
N GLU A 69 2.05 1.92 3.28
CA GLU A 69 2.30 2.64 2.04
C GLU A 69 1.48 2.09 0.87
N GLY A 70 1.43 2.85 -0.24
CA GLY A 70 0.88 2.42 -1.51
C GLY A 70 -0.57 1.92 -1.44
N PRO A 71 -1.51 2.67 -0.86
CA PRO A 71 -2.90 2.24 -0.81
C PRO A 71 -3.54 2.26 -2.21
N VAL A 72 -4.24 1.18 -2.57
CA VAL A 72 -5.01 1.10 -3.81
C VAL A 72 -6.38 0.46 -3.58
N TRP A 73 -7.42 1.11 -4.08
CA TRP A 73 -8.80 0.66 -3.96
C TRP A 73 -9.26 -0.17 -5.15
N PHE A 74 -9.87 -1.32 -4.87
CA PHE A 74 -10.52 -2.18 -5.84
C PHE A 74 -12.04 -2.14 -5.63
N GLY A 75 -12.70 -1.24 -6.38
CA GLY A 75 -14.14 -1.00 -6.23
C GLY A 75 -15.00 -2.23 -6.55
N ASP A 76 -14.58 -3.04 -7.52
CA ASP A 76 -15.33 -4.24 -7.93
C ASP A 76 -15.37 -5.31 -6.83
N GLY A 77 -14.30 -5.40 -6.02
CA GLY A 77 -14.20 -6.34 -4.90
C GLY A 77 -14.41 -5.67 -3.54
N ARG A 78 -14.63 -4.37 -3.49
CA ARG A 78 -14.81 -3.55 -2.27
C ARG A 78 -13.72 -3.80 -1.24
N PHE A 79 -12.46 -3.73 -1.68
CA PHE A 79 -11.30 -3.90 -0.81
C PHE A 79 -10.19 -2.91 -1.10
N LEU A 80 -9.42 -2.61 -0.06
CA LEU A 80 -8.20 -1.83 -0.11
C LEU A 80 -7.00 -2.76 0.01
N LEU A 81 -6.03 -2.63 -0.90
CA LEU A 81 -4.69 -3.19 -0.71
C LEU A 81 -3.75 -2.09 -0.26
N PHE A 82 -2.79 -2.43 0.59
CA PHE A 82 -1.72 -1.54 0.99
C PHE A 82 -0.48 -2.35 1.41
N SER A 83 0.68 -1.75 1.24
CA SER A 83 1.96 -2.34 1.61
C SER A 83 2.28 -2.08 3.07
N ASP A 84 2.86 -3.05 3.76
CA ASP A 84 3.53 -2.91 5.05
C ASP A 84 5.01 -3.27 4.80
N ILE A 85 5.78 -2.26 4.36
CA ILE A 85 7.07 -2.44 3.70
C ILE A 85 8.05 -3.21 4.60
N PRO A 86 8.38 -2.76 5.85
CA PRO A 86 9.40 -3.43 6.65
C PRO A 86 9.02 -4.84 7.10
N ASN A 87 7.72 -5.16 7.09
CA ASN A 87 7.23 -6.51 7.37
C ASN A 87 7.17 -7.38 6.10
N ASN A 88 7.61 -6.85 4.96
CA ASN A 88 7.68 -7.55 3.67
C ASN A 88 6.36 -8.23 3.31
N ARG A 89 5.25 -7.50 3.46
CA ARG A 89 3.91 -8.01 3.19
C ARG A 89 3.01 -6.94 2.58
N MET A 90 2.00 -7.39 1.85
CA MET A 90 0.86 -6.59 1.39
C MET A 90 -0.37 -7.05 2.15
N LEU A 91 -1.16 -6.10 2.62
CA LEU A 91 -2.37 -6.33 3.39
C LEU A 91 -3.60 -5.99 2.56
N ARG A 92 -4.72 -6.64 2.87
CA ARG A 92 -6.04 -6.39 2.28
C ARG A 92 -7.05 -6.11 3.39
N TRP A 93 -7.68 -4.95 3.32
CA TRP A 93 -8.84 -4.61 4.13
C TRP A 93 -10.12 -4.78 3.30
N LEU A 94 -11.11 -5.49 3.86
CA LEU A 94 -12.42 -5.70 3.25
C LEU A 94 -13.42 -4.69 3.82
N GLU A 95 -14.08 -3.93 2.96
CA GLU A 95 -15.05 -2.91 3.38
C GLU A 95 -16.26 -3.53 4.09
N ASP A 96 -16.77 -4.66 3.58
CA ASP A 96 -17.99 -5.27 4.11
C ASP A 96 -17.84 -5.83 5.53
N THR A 97 -16.66 -6.33 5.89
CA THR A 97 -16.42 -6.94 7.21
C THR A 97 -15.51 -6.10 8.10
N GLY A 98 -14.75 -5.16 7.52
CA GLY A 98 -13.70 -4.41 8.19
C GLY A 98 -12.48 -5.28 8.57
N GLU A 99 -12.39 -6.51 8.07
CA GLU A 99 -11.27 -7.40 8.37
C GLU A 99 -10.03 -7.04 7.55
N VAL A 100 -8.85 -7.17 8.18
CA VAL A 100 -7.57 -7.07 7.51
C VAL A 100 -6.90 -8.43 7.47
N SER A 101 -6.46 -8.84 6.29
CA SER A 101 -5.76 -10.10 6.05
C SER A 101 -4.48 -9.87 5.26
N VAL A 102 -3.55 -10.83 5.32
CA VAL A 102 -2.37 -10.82 4.45
C VAL A 102 -2.81 -11.20 3.04
N PHE A 103 -2.57 -10.29 2.10
CA PHE A 103 -2.82 -10.54 0.67
C PHE A 103 -1.63 -11.23 0.01
N ARG A 104 -0.40 -10.78 0.32
CA ARG A 104 0.85 -11.33 -0.22
C ARG A 104 1.97 -11.27 0.81
N SER A 105 2.70 -12.37 0.98
CA SER A 105 3.93 -12.44 1.79
C SER A 105 4.79 -13.60 1.29
N PRO A 106 6.07 -13.39 0.95
CA PRO A 106 6.74 -12.10 0.86
C PRO A 106 6.20 -11.22 -0.26
N SER A 107 6.27 -9.88 -0.12
CA SER A 107 5.86 -8.92 -1.13
C SER A 107 7.03 -8.29 -1.89
N ASN A 108 8.25 -8.75 -1.66
CA ASN A 108 9.51 -8.16 -2.13
C ASN A 108 9.67 -6.69 -1.69
N TYR A 109 9.24 -6.40 -0.44
CA TYR A 109 9.23 -5.05 0.11
C TYR A 109 8.47 -4.09 -0.83
N SER A 110 7.24 -4.50 -1.21
CA SER A 110 6.36 -3.67 -2.04
C SER A 110 6.10 -2.31 -1.39
N ASN A 111 6.05 -1.25 -2.19
CA ASN A 111 5.69 0.09 -1.78
C ASN A 111 4.43 0.55 -2.50
N GLY A 112 4.53 1.37 -3.55
CA GLY A 112 3.41 1.87 -4.33
C GLY A 112 2.64 0.78 -5.04
N ASN A 113 1.32 0.91 -5.04
CA ASN A 113 0.41 0.03 -5.74
C ASN A 113 -0.59 0.86 -6.54
N TYR A 114 -1.02 0.34 -7.68
CA TYR A 114 -2.02 0.98 -8.52
C TYR A 114 -2.87 -0.07 -9.24
N ARG A 115 -4.03 0.33 -9.71
CA ARG A 115 -4.90 -0.52 -10.54
C ARG A 115 -4.79 -0.08 -11.99
N ASP A 116 -4.43 -1.00 -12.89
CA ASP A 116 -4.41 -0.69 -14.32
C ASP A 116 -5.84 -0.57 -14.90
N ARG A 117 -5.94 -0.18 -16.16
CA ARG A 117 -7.23 0.04 -16.82
C ARG A 117 -8.06 -1.25 -17.01
N GLN A 118 -7.41 -2.40 -16.90
CA GLN A 118 -8.03 -3.73 -16.93
C GLN A 118 -8.38 -4.27 -15.53
N GLY A 119 -8.07 -3.51 -14.47
CA GLY A 119 -8.35 -3.92 -13.11
C GLY A 119 -7.28 -4.79 -12.46
N ARG A 120 -6.09 -4.93 -13.07
CA ARG A 120 -4.98 -5.70 -12.52
C ARG A 120 -4.15 -4.84 -11.57
N LEU A 121 -3.50 -5.50 -10.61
CA LEU A 121 -2.63 -4.86 -9.65
C LEU A 121 -1.25 -4.60 -10.27
N LEU A 122 -0.82 -3.34 -10.23
CA LEU A 122 0.56 -2.90 -10.46
C LEU A 122 1.25 -2.66 -9.13
N THR A 123 2.51 -3.02 -9.01
CA THR A 123 3.27 -2.89 -7.75
C THR A 123 4.71 -2.45 -8.02
N CYS A 124 5.17 -1.47 -7.26
CA CYS A 124 6.58 -1.13 -7.11
C CYS A 124 7.20 -2.02 -6.05
N GLU A 125 8.23 -2.79 -6.39
CA GLU A 125 8.92 -3.70 -5.48
C GLU A 125 10.34 -3.18 -5.21
N HIS A 126 10.64 -2.87 -3.94
CA HIS A 126 11.93 -2.31 -3.55
C HIS A 126 13.07 -3.32 -3.68
N ASP A 127 12.92 -4.50 -3.07
CA ASP A 127 14.01 -5.47 -2.95
C ASP A 127 14.37 -6.11 -4.29
N SER A 128 13.37 -6.43 -5.09
CA SER A 128 13.56 -6.95 -6.44
C SER A 128 13.86 -5.85 -7.47
N ARG A 129 13.77 -4.56 -7.06
CA ARG A 129 14.13 -3.39 -7.87
C ARG A 129 13.37 -3.38 -9.20
N ARG A 130 12.04 -3.54 -9.15
CA ARG A 130 11.23 -3.73 -10.34
C ARG A 130 9.80 -3.20 -10.21
N LEU A 131 9.20 -2.93 -11.35
CA LEU A 131 7.77 -2.70 -11.52
C LEU A 131 7.11 -3.99 -12.01
N THR A 132 6.03 -4.40 -11.37
CA THR A 132 5.33 -5.65 -11.68
C THR A 132 3.85 -5.45 -11.93
N ARG A 133 3.23 -6.43 -12.60
CA ARG A 133 1.79 -6.56 -12.74
C ARG A 133 1.37 -7.96 -12.30
N THR A 134 0.34 -8.02 -11.46
CA THR A 134 -0.30 -9.28 -11.10
C THR A 134 -1.42 -9.55 -12.08
N GLU A 135 -1.33 -10.65 -12.81
CA GLU A 135 -2.31 -11.09 -13.79
C GLU A 135 -3.55 -11.70 -13.10
N TYR A 136 -4.63 -11.94 -13.86
CA TYR A 136 -5.87 -12.49 -13.33
C TYR A 136 -5.74 -13.91 -12.75
N ASP A 137 -4.77 -14.68 -13.21
CA ASP A 137 -4.45 -16.02 -12.68
C ASP A 137 -3.53 -15.98 -11.46
N GLY A 138 -3.15 -14.77 -11.00
CA GLY A 138 -2.25 -14.55 -9.88
C GLY A 138 -0.77 -14.58 -10.24
N THR A 139 -0.39 -14.85 -11.49
CA THR A 139 1.01 -14.77 -11.92
C THR A 139 1.52 -13.33 -11.90
N ILE A 140 2.84 -13.17 -11.69
CA ILE A 140 3.48 -11.85 -11.64
C ILE A 140 4.31 -11.65 -12.90
N THR A 141 3.91 -10.68 -13.71
CA THR A 141 4.65 -10.21 -14.88
C THR A 141 5.56 -9.07 -14.49
N VAL A 142 6.86 -9.19 -14.78
CA VAL A 142 7.80 -8.08 -14.63
C VAL A 142 7.61 -7.14 -15.83
N LEU A 143 7.23 -5.89 -15.55
CA LEU A 143 7.05 -4.87 -16.57
C LEU A 143 8.35 -4.13 -16.87
N MET A 144 9.14 -3.87 -15.81
CA MET A 144 10.43 -3.21 -15.92
C MET A 144 11.29 -3.50 -14.69
N ASP A 145 12.56 -3.85 -14.90
CA ASP A 145 13.58 -4.00 -13.85
C ASP A 145 14.89 -3.27 -14.18
N ARG A 146 15.02 -2.78 -15.41
CA ARG A 146 16.23 -2.13 -15.93
C ARG A 146 15.91 -0.97 -16.85
N PHE A 147 16.80 0.02 -16.82
CA PHE A 147 16.85 1.10 -17.80
C PHE A 147 18.26 1.22 -18.38
N GLN A 148 18.40 1.18 -19.71
CA GLN A 148 19.70 1.23 -20.40
C GLN A 148 20.72 0.18 -19.86
N GLY A 149 20.25 -1.02 -19.57
CA GLY A 149 21.06 -2.14 -19.06
C GLY A 149 21.38 -2.10 -17.55
N LYS A 150 21.13 -1.00 -16.86
CA LYS A 150 21.31 -0.82 -15.41
C LYS A 150 20.04 -1.17 -14.68
N LYS A 151 20.15 -1.72 -13.45
CA LYS A 151 18.98 -1.99 -12.60
C LYS A 151 18.33 -0.69 -12.16
N LEU A 152 17.00 -0.70 -12.03
CA LEU A 152 16.27 0.34 -11.32
C LEU A 152 16.82 0.47 -9.90
N ASN A 153 16.65 1.64 -9.27
CA ASN A 153 17.11 1.83 -7.89
C ASN A 153 16.20 1.08 -6.91
N ALA A 154 15.03 1.57 -6.67
CA ALA A 154 13.93 0.94 -5.95
C ALA A 154 12.67 1.73 -6.25
N PRO A 155 11.86 1.30 -7.23
CA PRO A 155 10.63 2.00 -7.60
C PRO A 155 9.73 2.23 -6.38
N ASN A 156 9.22 3.46 -6.24
CA ASN A 156 8.50 3.87 -5.03
C ASN A 156 7.00 3.95 -5.26
N ASP A 157 6.52 4.82 -6.11
CA ASP A 157 5.09 5.02 -6.38
C ASP A 157 4.82 5.10 -7.87
N LEU A 158 3.55 4.95 -8.26
CA LEU A 158 3.16 4.90 -9.67
C LEU A 158 1.74 5.44 -9.89
N ALA A 159 1.49 5.92 -11.11
CA ALA A 159 0.18 6.30 -11.61
C ALA A 159 -0.02 5.80 -13.04
N VAL A 160 -1.26 5.49 -13.41
CA VAL A 160 -1.61 5.04 -14.75
C VAL A 160 -2.39 6.12 -15.46
N HIS A 161 -1.87 6.59 -16.58
CA HIS A 161 -2.51 7.55 -17.47
C HIS A 161 -3.63 6.88 -18.30
N SER A 162 -4.58 7.66 -18.83
CA SER A 162 -5.70 7.13 -19.63
C SER A 162 -5.27 6.44 -20.92
N ASP A 163 -4.10 6.77 -21.47
CA ASP A 163 -3.50 6.08 -22.62
C ASP A 163 -2.91 4.70 -22.28
N GLY A 164 -2.98 4.29 -20.99
CA GLY A 164 -2.44 3.04 -20.47
C GLY A 164 -0.98 3.10 -20.08
N SER A 165 -0.28 4.21 -20.32
CA SER A 165 1.11 4.36 -19.89
C SER A 165 1.21 4.41 -18.36
N ILE A 166 2.30 3.85 -17.84
CA ILE A 166 2.60 3.77 -16.42
C ILE A 166 3.72 4.76 -16.10
N TRP A 167 3.45 5.66 -15.17
CA TRP A 167 4.42 6.63 -14.71
C TRP A 167 4.83 6.25 -13.30
N PHE A 168 6.12 6.20 -13.00
CA PHE A 168 6.61 5.78 -11.68
C PHE A 168 7.89 6.49 -11.29
N SER A 169 8.08 6.68 -9.99
CA SER A 169 9.26 7.26 -9.37
C SER A 169 10.26 6.18 -8.92
N ASP A 170 11.56 6.48 -9.02
CA ASP A 170 12.65 5.55 -8.67
C ASP A 170 13.71 6.20 -7.77
N PRO A 171 13.34 6.69 -6.55
CA PRO A 171 14.24 7.42 -5.66
C PRO A 171 15.27 6.55 -4.96
N GLY A 172 15.03 5.24 -4.88
CA GLY A 172 15.96 4.28 -4.30
C GLY A 172 15.89 4.08 -2.79
N TYR A 173 14.81 4.45 -2.11
CA TYR A 173 14.68 4.23 -0.65
C TYR A 173 14.92 2.78 -0.23
N GLY A 174 14.39 1.81 -0.99
CA GLY A 174 14.51 0.39 -0.69
C GLY A 174 15.93 -0.17 -0.75
N ILE A 175 16.91 0.57 -1.30
CA ILE A 175 18.32 0.16 -1.35
C ILE A 175 19.25 1.00 -0.48
N MET A 176 18.73 2.01 0.24
CA MET A 176 19.54 2.84 1.14
C MET A 176 19.89 2.11 2.44
N SER A 177 19.04 1.21 2.91
CA SER A 177 19.20 0.46 4.16
C SER A 177 18.59 -0.94 4.06
N ASN A 178 18.64 -1.72 5.16
CA ASN A 178 17.99 -3.03 5.26
C ASN A 178 16.62 -2.95 5.97
N TYR A 179 15.95 -1.81 5.92
CA TYR A 179 14.66 -1.61 6.57
C TYR A 179 13.48 -1.76 5.62
N GLU A 180 13.60 -1.18 4.41
CA GLU A 180 12.56 -1.19 3.37
C GLU A 180 12.95 -2.08 2.16
N GLY A 181 13.96 -2.90 2.30
CA GLY A 181 14.56 -3.74 1.30
C GLY A 181 15.95 -4.15 1.75
N HIS A 182 16.88 -4.33 0.82
CA HIS A 182 18.27 -4.62 1.12
C HIS A 182 19.22 -3.61 0.48
N LYS A 183 20.20 -3.15 1.28
CA LYS A 183 21.17 -2.16 0.83
C LYS A 183 21.88 -2.62 -0.43
N ALA A 184 21.89 -1.77 -1.45
CA ALA A 184 22.54 -2.00 -2.73
C ALA A 184 23.09 -0.68 -3.31
N PRO A 185 24.04 -0.72 -4.26
CA PRO A 185 24.51 0.47 -4.92
C PRO A 185 23.46 1.06 -5.85
N PHE A 186 23.44 2.38 -5.94
CA PHE A 186 22.70 3.09 -6.98
C PHE A 186 23.38 2.88 -8.31
N GLU A 187 22.63 2.52 -9.33
CA GLU A 187 23.10 2.35 -10.70
C GLU A 187 22.59 3.46 -11.63
N LEU A 188 21.50 4.10 -11.25
CA LEU A 188 20.80 5.17 -11.98
C LEU A 188 20.62 6.40 -11.11
N PRO A 189 20.47 7.60 -11.68
CA PRO A 189 19.95 8.75 -10.95
C PRO A 189 18.53 8.49 -10.44
N ALA A 190 18.10 9.29 -9.45
CA ALA A 190 16.70 9.30 -9.03
C ALA A 190 15.87 9.97 -10.13
N ASN A 191 15.11 9.16 -10.84
CA ASN A 191 14.33 9.60 -11.99
C ASN A 191 12.84 9.29 -11.80
N VAL A 192 12.01 9.98 -12.58
CA VAL A 192 10.63 9.58 -12.84
C VAL A 192 10.56 9.08 -14.29
N TYR A 193 9.97 7.91 -14.46
CA TYR A 193 9.87 7.24 -15.75
C TYR A 193 8.43 7.16 -16.25
N ARG A 194 8.27 7.15 -17.57
CA ARG A 194 7.06 6.74 -18.28
C ARG A 194 7.35 5.46 -19.05
N LEU A 195 6.58 4.42 -18.77
CA LEU A 195 6.62 3.13 -19.44
C LEU A 195 5.34 2.96 -20.27
N ASP A 196 5.49 2.61 -21.54
CA ASP A 196 4.39 2.09 -22.35
C ASP A 196 4.37 0.55 -22.23
N PRO A 197 3.36 -0.04 -21.57
CA PRO A 197 3.33 -1.48 -21.28
C PRO A 197 3.08 -2.35 -22.53
N ASN A 198 2.69 -1.75 -23.65
CA ASN A 198 2.45 -2.48 -24.92
C ASN A 198 3.71 -2.59 -25.76
N THR A 199 4.52 -1.55 -25.77
CA THR A 199 5.74 -1.48 -26.59
C THR A 199 7.01 -1.67 -25.77
N ALA A 200 6.91 -1.65 -24.43
CA ALA A 200 8.02 -1.59 -23.50
C ALA A 200 8.93 -0.35 -23.68
N ALA A 201 8.45 0.68 -24.39
CA ALA A 201 9.18 1.93 -24.54
C ALA A 201 9.22 2.68 -23.20
N VAL A 202 10.41 3.14 -22.82
CA VAL A 202 10.64 3.87 -21.56
C VAL A 202 11.28 5.21 -21.87
N THR A 203 10.75 6.26 -21.22
CA THR A 203 11.32 7.62 -21.25
C THR A 203 11.49 8.14 -19.82
N VAL A 204 12.57 8.89 -19.58
CA VAL A 204 12.72 9.70 -18.38
C VAL A 204 11.87 10.96 -18.58
N VAL A 205 11.02 11.29 -17.60
CA VAL A 205 10.10 12.44 -17.68
C VAL A 205 10.43 13.52 -16.66
N ALA A 206 11.20 13.19 -15.61
CA ALA A 206 11.82 14.14 -14.69
C ALA A 206 13.13 13.53 -14.16
N ASP A 207 14.21 14.32 -14.15
CA ASP A 207 15.56 13.96 -13.71
C ASP A 207 16.23 15.05 -12.85
N ASP A 208 15.44 16.03 -12.43
CA ASP A 208 15.85 17.21 -11.67
C ASP A 208 15.39 17.19 -10.21
N MET A 209 14.96 16.03 -9.72
CA MET A 209 14.49 15.81 -8.33
C MET A 209 15.53 15.04 -7.51
N ASP A 210 15.60 15.33 -6.20
CA ASP A 210 16.49 14.59 -5.29
C ASP A 210 15.87 13.24 -4.88
N LYS A 211 14.60 13.25 -4.45
CA LYS A 211 13.89 12.07 -3.97
C LYS A 211 12.43 12.05 -4.47
N PRO A 212 12.20 11.82 -5.79
CA PRO A 212 10.85 11.73 -6.31
C PRO A 212 10.08 10.61 -5.61
N ASN A 213 8.94 10.93 -5.02
CA ASN A 213 8.14 10.02 -4.19
C ASN A 213 6.75 9.82 -4.83
N GLY A 214 5.67 10.18 -4.13
CA GLY A 214 4.31 10.04 -4.61
C GLY A 214 4.03 10.87 -5.86
N LEU A 215 3.19 10.36 -6.75
CA LEU A 215 2.79 11.05 -7.96
C LEU A 215 1.31 10.82 -8.31
N CYS A 216 0.67 11.84 -8.90
CA CYS A 216 -0.69 11.73 -9.39
C CYS A 216 -0.95 12.67 -10.57
N PHE A 217 -1.90 12.29 -11.42
CA PHE A 217 -2.38 13.16 -12.49
C PHE A 217 -3.47 14.12 -12.01
N SER A 218 -3.56 15.28 -12.68
CA SER A 218 -4.78 16.10 -12.59
C SER A 218 -5.97 15.33 -13.19
N PRO A 219 -7.23 15.68 -12.80
CA PRO A 219 -8.42 14.99 -13.32
C PRO A 219 -8.55 15.01 -14.85
N ASP A 220 -7.98 16.02 -15.53
CA ASP A 220 -7.93 16.13 -16.99
C ASP A 220 -6.65 15.55 -17.59
N GLU A 221 -5.79 14.95 -16.75
CA GLU A 221 -4.51 14.32 -17.08
C GLU A 221 -3.51 15.21 -17.86
N LYS A 222 -3.72 16.54 -17.86
CA LYS A 222 -2.81 17.48 -18.49
C LYS A 222 -1.62 17.88 -17.64
N LYS A 223 -1.68 17.53 -16.35
CA LYS A 223 -0.60 17.78 -15.39
C LYS A 223 -0.33 16.52 -14.59
N ILE A 224 0.92 16.34 -14.25
CA ILE A 224 1.34 15.38 -13.22
C ILE A 224 1.91 16.17 -12.03
N TYR A 225 1.51 15.79 -10.84
CA TYR A 225 2.06 16.28 -9.60
C TYR A 225 3.00 15.23 -9.06
N ILE A 226 4.22 15.63 -8.72
CA ILE A 226 5.25 14.73 -8.17
C ILE A 226 5.75 15.38 -6.89
N VAL A 227 5.78 14.60 -5.80
CA VAL A 227 6.35 15.04 -4.53
C VAL A 227 7.85 14.75 -4.56
N ASP A 228 8.67 15.74 -4.27
CA ASP A 228 10.08 15.55 -3.95
C ASP A 228 10.25 15.57 -2.43
N SER A 229 10.68 14.44 -1.86
CA SER A 229 10.95 14.28 -0.43
C SER A 229 12.43 14.46 -0.10
N GLY A 230 13.20 15.00 -1.02
CA GLY A 230 14.61 15.35 -0.86
C GLY A 230 14.83 16.56 0.05
N VAL A 231 16.07 16.87 0.29
CA VAL A 231 16.47 18.09 1.03
C VAL A 231 16.49 19.25 0.05
N PRO A 232 15.82 20.39 0.37
CA PRO A 232 15.85 21.58 -0.47
C PRO A 232 17.25 22.18 -0.60
#